data_7d44b3a829eb03d11da17017887f815b
#
_entry.id   7d44b3a829eb03d11da17017887f815b
#
_cell.length_a   1.000
_cell.length_b   1.000
_cell.length_c   1.000
_cell.angle_alpha   90.00
_cell.angle_beta   90.00
_cell.angle_gamma   90.00
#
_symmetry.space_group_name_H-M   'P 1'
#
loop_
_entity.id
_entity.type
_entity.pdbx_description
1 polymer ?
#
loop_
_entity_poly.entity_id
_entity_poly.type
_entity_poly.pdbx_seq_one_letter_code
_entity_poly.pdbx_strand_id
1 'polypeptide(L)'
;MNRRTILIGASSISLSAAACARGPRLNVYNWSDYVAPETIPQFEQETGIYVRYGTYESVQEMLAKVMSGNSGWDVVFPSNAFIQPMREMGLLAPLRHEWLQNLDALDPTFHRPPWDPELRWSVPYMWGVTGIVYQTGLRPHAWRDLWDARMAGRITMLDDEEEVLGACLKMLGYSWNSDDPTQLRKAQSEAVAQKRLLRAYLNAEVRDQLVAGDVAAAQAWAVTAAQAIQSAPDKLAFAFPAEGFGRYCDNIAILRESRRQETAHRFIDYLLRPLVSAQIATAMQTATANGAARALLPPSLRDHPVLYPSAEVLARGEWGAAQTAQSQKLRDRLWTEIKSA
;
A
#
# COMPACT_ATOMS: atom_id res chain seq x y z
N MET A 1 -29.28 -83.61 25.63
CA MET A 1 -28.50 -82.47 26.15
C MET A 1 -27.68 -81.92 24.98
N ASN A 2 -28.21 -80.88 24.30
CA ASN A 2 -27.56 -80.27 23.12
C ASN A 2 -27.01 -78.93 23.50
N ARG A 3 -25.69 -78.77 23.44
CA ARG A 3 -25.00 -77.47 23.54
C ARG A 3 -24.96 -76.83 22.17
N ARG A 4 -25.67 -75.75 21.96
CA ARG A 4 -25.55 -74.88 20.78
C ARG A 4 -24.47 -73.85 21.06
N THR A 5 -23.38 -73.90 20.30
CA THR A 5 -22.32 -72.92 20.29
C THR A 5 -22.75 -71.73 19.37
N ILE A 6 -22.90 -70.52 19.91
CA ILE A 6 -23.19 -69.28 19.14
C ILE A 6 -21.84 -68.66 18.80
N LEU A 7 -21.51 -68.66 17.50
CA LEU A 7 -20.37 -67.92 16.95
C LEU A 7 -20.80 -66.46 16.76
N ILE A 8 -20.25 -65.57 17.58
CA ILE A 8 -20.40 -64.12 17.40
C ILE A 8 -19.30 -63.65 16.44
N GLY A 9 -19.68 -63.37 15.21
CA GLY A 9 -18.80 -62.74 14.20
C GLY A 9 -18.60 -61.26 14.54
N ALA A 10 -17.38 -60.87 14.97
CA ALA A 10 -16.98 -59.48 15.15
C ALA A 10 -16.65 -58.86 13.78
N SER A 11 -17.60 -58.15 13.22
CA SER A 11 -17.37 -57.28 12.04
C SER A 11 -16.60 -56.04 12.46
N SER A 12 -15.30 -55.98 12.19
CA SER A 12 -14.46 -54.83 12.36
C SER A 12 -14.81 -53.77 11.32
N ILE A 13 -15.62 -52.80 11.69
CA ILE A 13 -15.87 -51.59 10.88
C ILE A 13 -14.62 -50.72 10.99
N SER A 14 -13.74 -50.78 9.98
CA SER A 14 -12.64 -49.82 9.81
C SER A 14 -13.23 -48.48 9.43
N LEU A 15 -13.44 -47.58 10.40
CA LEU A 15 -13.65 -46.19 10.14
C LEU A 15 -12.33 -45.62 9.59
N SER A 16 -12.22 -45.56 8.27
CA SER A 16 -11.22 -44.73 7.61
C SER A 16 -11.59 -43.27 7.92
N ALA A 17 -10.94 -42.71 8.94
CA ALA A 17 -10.92 -41.25 9.15
C ALA A 17 -10.22 -40.65 7.93
N ALA A 18 -11.00 -40.29 6.93
CA ALA A 18 -10.53 -39.35 5.91
C ALA A 18 -10.25 -38.01 6.64
N ALA A 19 -9.04 -37.91 7.20
CA ALA A 19 -8.49 -36.59 7.56
C ALA A 19 -8.49 -35.80 6.25
N CYS A 20 -9.43 -34.87 6.10
CA CYS A 20 -9.34 -33.82 5.10
C CYS A 20 -8.00 -33.12 5.35
N ALA A 21 -6.94 -33.61 4.72
CA ALA A 21 -5.68 -32.91 4.64
C ALA A 21 -5.97 -31.62 3.87
N ARG A 22 -6.37 -30.58 4.60
CA ARG A 22 -6.38 -29.23 4.04
C ARG A 22 -4.97 -29.02 3.53
N GLY A 23 -4.84 -28.70 2.24
CA GLY A 23 -3.57 -28.41 1.61
C GLY A 23 -2.75 -27.36 2.39
N PRO A 24 -1.51 -27.12 2.00
CA PRO A 24 -0.69 -26.10 2.66
C PRO A 24 -1.44 -24.78 2.68
N ARG A 25 -1.28 -24.02 3.76
CA ARG A 25 -1.97 -22.75 3.99
C ARG A 25 -0.97 -21.62 4.03
N LEU A 26 -1.37 -20.43 3.51
CA LEU A 26 -0.66 -19.17 3.63
C LEU A 26 -1.59 -18.12 4.23
N ASN A 27 -1.09 -17.28 5.12
CA ASN A 27 -1.85 -16.18 5.69
C ASN A 27 -1.26 -14.85 5.17
N VAL A 28 -2.04 -14.11 4.39
CA VAL A 28 -1.65 -12.87 3.71
C VAL A 28 -2.42 -11.71 4.33
N TYR A 29 -1.73 -10.66 4.76
CA TYR A 29 -2.29 -9.45 5.32
C TYR A 29 -1.90 -8.25 4.47
N ASN A 30 -2.85 -7.66 3.78
CA ASN A 30 -2.61 -6.67 2.73
C ASN A 30 -3.50 -5.44 2.93
N TRP A 31 -3.26 -4.42 2.16
CA TRP A 31 -4.20 -3.30 2.00
C TRP A 31 -5.51 -3.78 1.40
N SER A 32 -6.62 -3.07 1.72
CA SER A 32 -7.88 -3.24 1.00
C SER A 32 -7.69 -2.88 -0.47
N ASP A 33 -8.42 -3.58 -1.35
CA ASP A 33 -8.40 -3.34 -2.80
C ASP A 33 -6.99 -3.36 -3.43
N TYR A 34 -6.15 -4.33 -3.06
CA TYR A 34 -4.76 -4.44 -3.50
C TYR A 34 -4.43 -5.69 -4.31
N VAL A 35 -5.42 -6.51 -4.63
CA VAL A 35 -5.32 -7.65 -5.57
C VAL A 35 -6.59 -7.73 -6.40
N ALA A 36 -6.47 -8.22 -7.64
CA ALA A 36 -7.64 -8.49 -8.46
C ALA A 36 -8.49 -9.61 -7.84
N PRO A 37 -9.82 -9.62 -8.03
CA PRO A 37 -10.69 -10.63 -7.43
C PRO A 37 -10.26 -12.07 -7.74
N GLU A 38 -9.71 -12.31 -8.91
CA GLU A 38 -9.29 -13.64 -9.38
C GLU A 38 -7.90 -14.06 -8.88
N THR A 39 -7.08 -13.12 -8.36
CA THR A 39 -5.68 -13.37 -8.00
C THR A 39 -5.53 -14.50 -7.00
N ILE A 40 -6.27 -14.47 -5.91
CA ILE A 40 -6.20 -15.50 -4.86
C ILE A 40 -6.79 -16.83 -5.34
N PRO A 41 -8.01 -16.89 -5.93
CA PRO A 41 -8.56 -18.13 -6.48
C PRO A 41 -7.65 -18.82 -7.52
N GLN A 42 -7.03 -18.06 -8.41
CA GLN A 42 -6.11 -18.62 -9.41
C GLN A 42 -4.86 -19.21 -8.77
N PHE A 43 -4.26 -18.49 -7.80
CA PHE A 43 -3.12 -19.00 -7.04
C PHE A 43 -3.46 -20.29 -6.31
N GLU A 44 -4.61 -20.37 -5.64
CA GLU A 44 -5.08 -21.57 -4.93
C GLU A 44 -5.30 -22.74 -5.89
N GLN A 45 -5.94 -22.49 -7.03
CA GLN A 45 -6.19 -23.50 -8.06
C GLN A 45 -4.89 -24.05 -8.64
N GLU A 46 -3.92 -23.17 -8.92
CA GLU A 46 -2.65 -23.53 -9.56
C GLU A 46 -1.71 -24.29 -8.61
N THR A 47 -1.71 -23.91 -7.34
CA THR A 47 -0.71 -24.37 -6.38
C THR A 47 -1.23 -25.39 -5.37
N GLY A 48 -2.54 -25.47 -5.18
CA GLY A 48 -3.16 -26.24 -4.09
C GLY A 48 -2.94 -25.62 -2.71
N ILE A 49 -2.41 -24.38 -2.64
CA ILE A 49 -2.15 -23.65 -1.39
C ILE A 49 -3.36 -22.82 -1.06
N TYR A 50 -4.01 -23.07 0.06
CA TYR A 50 -5.13 -22.28 0.54
C TYR A 50 -4.64 -20.96 1.16
N VAL A 51 -5.20 -19.81 0.75
CA VAL A 51 -4.83 -18.48 1.24
C VAL A 51 -5.90 -17.95 2.21
N ARG A 52 -5.50 -17.69 3.46
CA ARG A 52 -6.26 -16.80 4.33
C ARG A 52 -5.85 -15.36 4.02
N TYR A 53 -6.74 -14.60 3.43
CA TYR A 53 -6.52 -13.20 3.10
C TYR A 53 -7.22 -12.30 4.11
N GLY A 54 -6.51 -11.33 4.65
CA GLY A 54 -7.06 -10.29 5.52
C GLY A 54 -6.56 -8.92 5.08
N THR A 55 -7.28 -7.87 5.44
CA THR A 55 -6.98 -6.51 5.01
C THR A 55 -6.78 -5.56 6.19
N TYR A 56 -6.10 -4.45 5.95
CA TYR A 56 -5.92 -3.31 6.85
C TYR A 56 -6.04 -1.99 6.06
N GLU A 57 -6.34 -0.91 6.79
CA GLU A 57 -6.55 0.42 6.23
C GLU A 57 -5.42 1.40 6.56
N SER A 58 -4.49 1.02 7.46
CA SER A 58 -3.35 1.84 7.83
C SER A 58 -2.13 0.99 8.19
N VAL A 59 -0.93 1.57 7.99
CA VAL A 59 0.32 0.93 8.42
C VAL A 59 0.34 0.74 9.93
N GLN A 60 -0.23 1.66 10.70
CA GLN A 60 -0.31 1.58 12.15
C GLN A 60 -1.13 0.37 12.60
N GLU A 61 -2.25 0.08 11.93
CA GLU A 61 -3.05 -1.12 12.18
C GLU A 61 -2.24 -2.39 11.90
N MET A 62 -1.58 -2.44 10.74
CA MET A 62 -0.72 -3.57 10.36
C MET A 62 0.39 -3.78 11.40
N LEU A 63 1.13 -2.70 11.77
CA LEU A 63 2.21 -2.78 12.75
C LEU A 63 1.71 -3.22 14.12
N ALA A 64 0.63 -2.66 14.64
CA ALA A 64 0.04 -3.06 15.92
C ALA A 64 -0.27 -4.55 15.93
N LYS A 65 -0.74 -5.10 14.82
CA LYS A 65 -1.04 -6.52 14.67
C LYS A 65 0.22 -7.39 14.67
N VAL A 66 1.25 -7.04 13.89
CA VAL A 66 2.44 -7.88 13.74
C VAL A 66 3.43 -7.72 14.91
N MET A 67 3.47 -6.57 15.56
CA MET A 67 4.32 -6.33 16.75
C MET A 67 3.89 -7.10 17.99
N SER A 68 2.65 -7.57 18.04
CA SER A 68 2.16 -8.38 19.17
C SER A 68 2.86 -9.74 19.29
N GLY A 69 3.62 -10.16 18.25
CA GLY A 69 4.18 -11.50 18.12
C GLY A 69 3.09 -12.56 17.93
N ASN A 70 3.40 -13.64 17.23
CA ASN A 70 2.42 -14.68 16.90
C ASN A 70 1.13 -14.11 16.26
N SER A 71 1.28 -13.11 15.40
CA SER A 71 0.16 -12.48 14.68
C SER A 71 -0.64 -13.48 13.84
N GLY A 72 0.05 -14.56 13.46
CA GLY A 72 -0.49 -15.62 12.62
C GLY A 72 -0.52 -15.26 11.13
N TRP A 73 0.14 -14.17 10.73
CA TRP A 73 0.33 -13.76 9.34
C TRP A 73 1.70 -14.23 8.82
N ASP A 74 1.80 -14.44 7.53
CA ASP A 74 3.02 -14.90 6.85
C ASP A 74 3.59 -13.80 5.95
N VAL A 75 2.72 -13.13 5.18
CA VAL A 75 3.08 -12.09 4.20
C VAL A 75 2.35 -10.80 4.55
N VAL A 76 3.07 -9.68 4.46
CA VAL A 76 2.55 -8.32 4.68
C VAL A 76 2.99 -7.38 3.56
N PHE A 77 2.31 -6.23 3.42
CA PHE A 77 2.57 -5.26 2.35
C PHE A 77 2.89 -3.86 2.91
N PRO A 78 4.04 -3.69 3.59
CA PRO A 78 4.43 -2.39 4.15
C PRO A 78 4.85 -1.40 3.07
N SER A 79 4.59 -0.11 3.30
CA SER A 79 5.19 0.94 2.49
C SER A 79 6.70 1.05 2.71
N ASN A 80 7.40 1.62 1.75
CA ASN A 80 8.86 1.71 1.72
C ASN A 80 9.47 2.35 2.98
N ALA A 81 8.81 3.36 3.56
CA ALA A 81 9.28 4.01 4.79
C ALA A 81 9.34 3.06 6.00
N PHE A 82 8.59 1.96 5.98
CA PHE A 82 8.51 1.01 7.09
C PHE A 82 9.39 -0.23 6.94
N ILE A 83 10.03 -0.44 5.79
CA ILE A 83 10.91 -1.60 5.58
C ILE A 83 12.09 -1.59 6.56
N GLN A 84 12.80 -0.47 6.67
CA GLN A 84 13.92 -0.34 7.60
C GLN A 84 13.48 -0.49 9.07
N PRO A 85 12.48 0.23 9.59
CA PRO A 85 12.00 0.04 10.96
C PRO A 85 11.58 -1.40 11.27
N MET A 86 10.82 -2.05 10.39
CA MET A 86 10.40 -3.43 10.59
C MET A 86 11.58 -4.41 10.61
N ARG A 87 12.59 -4.17 9.76
CA ARG A 87 13.84 -4.95 9.78
C ARG A 87 14.58 -4.77 11.10
N GLU A 88 14.73 -3.54 11.58
CA GLU A 88 15.44 -3.21 12.83
C GLU A 88 14.72 -3.80 14.05
N MET A 89 13.40 -3.82 14.04
CA MET A 89 12.59 -4.51 15.06
C MET A 89 12.64 -6.04 14.93
N GLY A 90 13.30 -6.59 13.90
CA GLY A 90 13.39 -8.02 13.66
C GLY A 90 12.07 -8.67 13.25
N LEU A 91 11.16 -7.93 12.64
CA LEU A 91 9.85 -8.42 12.20
C LEU A 91 9.91 -9.10 10.83
N LEU A 92 10.90 -8.79 9.98
CA LEU A 92 11.02 -9.32 8.63
C LEU A 92 11.98 -10.51 8.55
N ALA A 93 11.66 -11.46 7.68
CA ALA A 93 12.56 -12.52 7.25
C ALA A 93 13.32 -12.10 6.00
N PRO A 94 14.61 -12.50 5.85
CA PRO A 94 15.32 -12.27 4.60
C PRO A 94 14.72 -13.13 3.48
N LEU A 95 14.60 -12.52 2.31
CA LEU A 95 14.14 -13.19 1.10
C LEU A 95 15.23 -14.10 0.53
N ARG A 96 14.82 -15.19 -0.07
CA ARG A 96 15.66 -16.14 -0.80
C ARG A 96 15.45 -15.92 -2.29
N HIS A 97 16.36 -15.19 -2.93
CA HIS A 97 16.25 -14.83 -4.34
C HIS A 97 16.21 -16.06 -5.25
N GLU A 98 16.87 -17.14 -4.87
CA GLU A 98 16.84 -18.41 -5.61
C GLU A 98 15.44 -19.04 -5.72
N TRP A 99 14.48 -18.54 -4.92
CA TRP A 99 13.06 -18.97 -4.97
C TRP A 99 12.15 -17.95 -5.69
N LEU A 100 12.71 -16.83 -6.17
CA LEU A 100 12.00 -15.75 -6.85
C LEU A 100 12.45 -15.64 -8.31
N GLN A 101 11.89 -16.51 -9.15
CA GLN A 101 12.27 -16.62 -10.57
C GLN A 101 11.83 -15.40 -11.41
N ASN A 102 10.82 -14.67 -10.93
CA ASN A 102 10.28 -13.50 -11.61
C ASN A 102 10.79 -12.17 -11.04
N LEU A 103 11.85 -12.17 -10.21
CA LEU A 103 12.40 -10.95 -9.61
C LEU A 103 12.95 -9.98 -10.67
N ASP A 104 13.52 -10.49 -11.75
CA ASP A 104 14.05 -9.69 -12.88
C ASP A 104 12.95 -8.99 -13.70
N ALA A 105 11.67 -9.32 -13.46
CA ALA A 105 10.54 -8.62 -14.09
C ALA A 105 10.29 -7.22 -13.52
N LEU A 106 10.91 -6.86 -12.39
CA LEU A 106 10.83 -5.52 -11.83
C LEU A 106 11.33 -4.47 -12.83
N ASP A 107 10.77 -3.27 -12.76
CA ASP A 107 11.31 -2.11 -13.48
C ASP A 107 12.73 -1.79 -12.96
N PRO A 108 13.68 -1.43 -13.83
CA PRO A 108 15.05 -1.09 -13.42
C PRO A 108 15.15 -0.07 -12.28
N THR A 109 14.18 0.84 -12.16
CA THR A 109 14.08 1.81 -11.06
C THR A 109 13.96 1.12 -9.69
N PHE A 110 13.42 -0.08 -9.64
CA PHE A 110 13.16 -0.85 -8.42
C PHE A 110 14.15 -2.01 -8.20
N HIS A 111 15.18 -2.17 -9.05
CA HIS A 111 16.21 -3.19 -8.81
C HIS A 111 17.10 -2.88 -7.61
N ARG A 112 17.25 -1.60 -7.24
CA ARG A 112 18.05 -1.14 -6.10
C ARG A 112 17.35 0.02 -5.38
N PRO A 113 16.16 -0.22 -4.80
CA PRO A 113 15.41 0.84 -4.16
C PRO A 113 16.13 1.34 -2.90
N PRO A 114 16.05 2.64 -2.57
CA PRO A 114 16.81 3.23 -1.45
C PRO A 114 16.57 2.57 -0.08
N TRP A 115 15.38 2.02 0.14
CA TRP A 115 14.98 1.37 1.40
C TRP A 115 15.48 -0.08 1.54
N ASP A 116 15.80 -0.75 0.44
CA ASP A 116 16.30 -2.13 0.42
C ASP A 116 17.10 -2.41 -0.86
N PRO A 117 18.33 -1.85 -0.99
CA PRO A 117 19.10 -1.90 -2.24
C PRO A 117 19.47 -3.30 -2.75
N GLU A 118 19.39 -4.29 -1.89
CA GLU A 118 19.68 -5.70 -2.23
C GLU A 118 18.40 -6.52 -2.39
N LEU A 119 17.21 -5.91 -2.26
CA LEU A 119 15.91 -6.63 -2.23
C LEU A 119 15.92 -7.80 -1.24
N ARG A 120 16.62 -7.62 -0.13
CA ARG A 120 16.85 -8.68 0.85
C ARG A 120 15.65 -8.91 1.77
N TRP A 121 14.85 -7.89 1.99
CA TRP A 121 13.78 -7.88 3.00
C TRP A 121 12.39 -7.70 2.39
N SER A 122 12.35 -7.18 1.17
CA SER A 122 11.08 -6.81 0.52
C SER A 122 11.20 -6.82 -0.99
N VAL A 123 10.07 -6.96 -1.66
CA VAL A 123 9.96 -6.82 -3.11
C VAL A 123 8.99 -5.68 -3.43
N PRO A 124 9.40 -4.65 -4.19
CA PRO A 124 8.50 -3.61 -4.69
C PRO A 124 7.29 -4.21 -5.43
N TYR A 125 6.10 -3.70 -5.12
CA TYR A 125 4.84 -4.24 -5.64
C TYR A 125 4.06 -3.20 -6.43
N MET A 126 3.53 -2.20 -5.75
CA MET A 126 2.84 -1.05 -6.33
C MET A 126 3.51 0.23 -5.88
N TRP A 127 3.41 1.27 -6.67
CA TRP A 127 4.01 2.56 -6.32
C TRP A 127 3.15 3.71 -6.79
N GLY A 128 3.41 4.89 -6.27
CA GLY A 128 2.71 6.08 -6.68
C GLY A 128 3.35 7.35 -6.13
N VAL A 129 2.61 8.41 -6.33
CA VAL A 129 2.92 9.76 -5.87
C VAL A 129 1.70 10.36 -5.19
N THR A 130 1.92 11.35 -4.35
CA THR A 130 0.85 12.15 -3.77
C THR A 130 0.79 13.51 -4.44
N GLY A 131 -0.41 14.01 -4.70
CA GLY A 131 -0.61 15.29 -5.33
C GLY A 131 -2.00 15.85 -5.05
N ILE A 132 -2.47 16.73 -5.95
CA ILE A 132 -3.75 17.40 -5.81
C ILE A 132 -4.70 16.94 -6.91
N VAL A 133 -5.79 16.26 -6.55
CA VAL A 133 -6.92 16.04 -7.45
C VAL A 133 -7.93 17.19 -7.26
N TYR A 134 -8.49 17.71 -8.36
CA TYR A 134 -9.29 18.91 -8.31
C TYR A 134 -10.34 18.99 -9.42
N GLN A 135 -11.40 19.78 -9.20
CA GLN A 135 -12.38 20.14 -10.22
C GLN A 135 -11.72 21.01 -11.30
N THR A 136 -11.88 20.66 -12.58
CA THR A 136 -11.13 21.24 -13.73
C THR A 136 -11.13 22.76 -13.83
N GLY A 137 -12.09 23.44 -13.19
CA GLY A 137 -12.15 24.90 -13.13
C GLY A 137 -11.11 25.58 -12.21
N LEU A 138 -10.40 24.83 -11.32
CA LEU A 138 -9.54 25.42 -10.27
C LEU A 138 -8.08 25.58 -10.69
N ARG A 139 -7.45 24.57 -11.28
CA ARG A 139 -6.04 24.53 -11.74
C ARG A 139 -5.00 24.92 -10.68
N PRO A 140 -4.95 24.21 -9.52
CA PRO A 140 -3.90 24.43 -8.53
C PRO A 140 -2.53 24.05 -9.11
N HIS A 141 -1.47 24.74 -8.65
CA HIS A 141 -0.08 24.49 -9.05
C HIS A 141 0.82 24.10 -7.87
N ALA A 142 0.40 24.41 -6.67
CA ALA A 142 1.20 24.36 -5.46
C ALA A 142 0.38 23.79 -4.30
N TRP A 143 1.06 23.24 -3.30
CA TRP A 143 0.37 22.83 -2.05
C TRP A 143 -0.36 24.01 -1.41
N ARG A 144 0.24 25.22 -1.47
CA ARG A 144 -0.33 26.45 -0.94
C ARG A 144 -1.74 26.74 -1.46
N ASP A 145 -2.08 26.30 -2.65
CA ASP A 145 -3.40 26.52 -3.25
C ASP A 145 -4.52 25.81 -2.46
N LEU A 146 -4.20 24.77 -1.67
CA LEU A 146 -5.14 24.13 -0.75
C LEU A 146 -5.41 24.94 0.53
N TRP A 147 -4.81 26.14 0.68
CA TRP A 147 -5.09 27.11 1.76
C TRP A 147 -5.99 28.27 1.30
N ASP A 148 -6.60 28.15 0.12
CA ASP A 148 -7.50 29.17 -0.42
C ASP A 148 -8.84 29.16 0.32
N ALA A 149 -9.13 30.24 1.04
CA ALA A 149 -10.36 30.40 1.81
C ALA A 149 -11.64 30.36 0.94
N ARG A 150 -11.53 30.61 -0.38
CA ARG A 150 -12.66 30.47 -1.32
C ARG A 150 -13.16 29.06 -1.47
N MET A 151 -12.34 28.06 -1.12
CA MET A 151 -12.68 26.65 -1.14
C MET A 151 -13.01 26.09 0.25
N ALA A 152 -13.17 26.95 1.28
CA ALA A 152 -13.45 26.48 2.64
C ALA A 152 -14.66 25.52 2.69
N GLY A 153 -14.50 24.42 3.41
CA GLY A 153 -15.48 23.33 3.53
C GLY A 153 -15.57 22.41 2.30
N ARG A 154 -14.71 22.64 1.28
CA ARG A 154 -14.67 21.85 0.04
C ARG A 154 -13.27 21.32 -0.27
N ILE A 155 -12.36 21.35 0.69
CA ILE A 155 -11.00 20.83 0.61
C ILE A 155 -10.90 19.63 1.53
N THR A 156 -10.18 18.58 1.12
CA THR A 156 -9.79 17.49 1.98
C THR A 156 -8.28 17.25 1.92
N MET A 157 -7.73 16.79 3.02
CA MET A 157 -6.37 16.25 3.09
C MET A 157 -6.46 14.76 3.42
N LEU A 158 -5.39 14.02 3.18
CA LEU A 158 -5.32 12.62 3.56
C LEU A 158 -5.38 12.45 5.08
N ASP A 159 -6.03 11.41 5.57
CA ASP A 159 -5.97 11.03 6.99
C ASP A 159 -4.68 10.24 7.26
N ASP A 160 -3.56 10.90 6.96
CA ASP A 160 -2.22 10.33 7.07
C ASP A 160 -1.23 11.40 7.53
N GLU A 161 -0.49 11.09 8.58
CA GLU A 161 0.46 12.00 9.22
C GLU A 161 1.62 12.37 8.29
N GLU A 162 2.23 11.36 7.63
CA GLU A 162 3.36 11.56 6.74
C GLU A 162 2.98 12.46 5.57
N GLU A 163 1.80 12.22 5.01
CA GLU A 163 1.28 12.93 3.85
C GLU A 163 0.94 14.39 4.15
N VAL A 164 0.27 14.66 5.27
CA VAL A 164 -0.12 16.05 5.64
C VAL A 164 1.09 16.86 6.07
N LEU A 165 1.95 16.31 6.94
CA LEU A 165 3.17 17.00 7.35
C LEU A 165 4.14 17.16 6.17
N GLY A 166 4.26 16.16 5.30
CA GLY A 166 5.08 16.20 4.09
C GLY A 166 4.66 17.33 3.13
N ALA A 167 3.36 17.47 2.86
CA ALA A 167 2.83 18.56 2.03
C ALA A 167 3.14 19.94 2.65
N CYS A 168 2.95 20.10 3.96
CA CYS A 168 3.28 21.34 4.67
C CYS A 168 4.79 21.62 4.67
N LEU A 169 5.63 20.59 4.84
CA LEU A 169 7.09 20.73 4.76
C LEU A 169 7.52 21.20 3.36
N LYS A 170 7.00 20.58 2.29
CA LYS A 170 7.30 20.99 0.91
C LYS A 170 6.85 22.42 0.64
N MET A 171 5.65 22.78 1.08
CA MET A 171 5.12 24.13 0.96
C MET A 171 6.03 25.19 1.64
N LEU A 172 6.73 24.81 2.71
CA LEU A 172 7.68 25.64 3.44
C LEU A 172 9.11 25.58 2.85
N GLY A 173 9.34 24.83 1.77
CA GLY A 173 10.65 24.66 1.13
C GLY A 173 11.57 23.67 1.84
N TYR A 174 11.03 22.80 2.69
CA TYR A 174 11.78 21.75 3.38
C TYR A 174 11.68 20.40 2.67
N SER A 175 12.53 19.44 3.07
CA SER A 175 12.39 18.05 2.61
C SER A 175 11.09 17.44 3.13
N TRP A 176 10.44 16.60 2.31
CA TRP A 176 9.32 15.77 2.72
C TRP A 176 9.63 14.93 3.97
N ASN A 177 10.88 14.48 4.06
CA ASN A 177 11.37 13.59 5.10
C ASN A 177 12.05 14.33 6.27
N SER A 178 11.88 15.65 6.40
CA SER A 178 12.56 16.39 7.46
C SER A 178 12.26 15.81 8.85
N ASP A 179 13.30 15.57 9.63
CA ASP A 179 13.25 15.16 11.04
C ASP A 179 13.62 16.30 12.01
N ASP A 180 13.86 17.52 11.50
CA ASP A 180 14.14 18.70 12.31
C ASP A 180 12.87 19.12 13.10
N PRO A 181 12.92 19.12 14.45
CA PRO A 181 11.78 19.47 15.26
C PRO A 181 11.22 20.87 15.02
N THR A 182 12.07 21.82 14.60
CA THR A 182 11.63 23.20 14.31
C THR A 182 10.84 23.25 13.00
N GLN A 183 11.30 22.53 11.98
CA GLN A 183 10.60 22.44 10.68
C GLN A 183 9.28 21.71 10.83
N LEU A 184 9.26 20.61 11.59
CA LEU A 184 8.04 19.85 11.89
C LEU A 184 7.00 20.69 12.63
N ARG A 185 7.40 21.53 13.61
CA ARG A 185 6.47 22.43 14.29
C ARG A 185 5.93 23.52 13.38
N LYS A 186 6.72 24.04 12.44
CA LYS A 186 6.25 24.98 11.42
C LYS A 186 5.22 24.31 10.51
N ALA A 187 5.49 23.09 10.05
CA ALA A 187 4.56 22.31 9.25
C ALA A 187 3.24 22.05 10.00
N GLN A 188 3.31 21.68 11.28
CA GLN A 188 2.14 21.57 12.15
C GLN A 188 1.33 22.87 12.20
N SER A 189 1.99 24.02 12.39
CA SER A 189 1.30 25.31 12.45
C SER A 189 0.52 25.61 11.18
N GLU A 190 1.09 25.27 10.01
CA GLU A 190 0.39 25.41 8.72
C GLU A 190 -0.80 24.44 8.62
N ALA A 191 -0.65 23.18 9.04
CA ALA A 191 -1.73 22.21 9.04
C ALA A 191 -2.90 22.62 9.97
N VAL A 192 -2.59 23.12 11.16
CA VAL A 192 -3.59 23.68 12.09
C VAL A 192 -4.30 24.91 11.48
N ALA A 193 -3.55 25.81 10.85
CA ALA A 193 -4.14 26.98 10.19
C ALA A 193 -5.07 26.58 9.02
N GLN A 194 -4.74 25.50 8.30
CA GLN A 194 -5.56 24.96 7.22
C GLN A 194 -6.84 24.29 7.73
N LYS A 195 -6.81 23.66 8.90
CA LYS A 195 -7.90 22.80 9.39
C LYS A 195 -9.28 23.46 9.32
N ARG A 196 -9.39 24.76 9.60
CA ARG A 196 -10.64 25.53 9.49
C ARG A 196 -11.20 25.62 8.06
N LEU A 197 -10.37 25.32 7.06
CA LEU A 197 -10.76 25.30 5.64
C LEU A 197 -11.15 23.91 5.17
N LEU A 198 -10.73 22.88 5.90
CA LEU A 198 -10.99 21.49 5.51
C LEU A 198 -12.44 21.09 5.76
N ARG A 199 -12.95 20.29 4.85
CA ARG A 199 -14.15 19.50 5.06
C ARG A 199 -13.87 18.32 6.01
N ALA A 200 -12.79 17.57 5.74
CA ALA A 200 -12.35 16.43 6.53
C ALA A 200 -10.91 16.01 6.15
N TYR A 201 -10.36 15.12 6.95
CA TYR A 201 -9.27 14.23 6.56
C TYR A 201 -9.88 12.93 6.04
N LEU A 202 -9.57 12.54 4.79
CA LEU A 202 -10.16 11.38 4.10
C LEU A 202 -9.11 10.68 3.24
N ASN A 203 -9.15 9.36 3.18
CA ASN A 203 -8.31 8.55 2.31
C ASN A 203 -9.06 8.23 0.99
N ALA A 204 -9.26 6.95 0.66
CA ALA A 204 -9.91 6.56 -0.61
C ALA A 204 -11.36 7.03 -0.73
N GLU A 205 -12.06 7.28 0.39
CA GLU A 205 -13.46 7.73 0.47
C GLU A 205 -13.70 9.08 -0.20
N VAL A 206 -12.65 9.87 -0.37
CA VAL A 206 -12.74 11.17 -1.06
C VAL A 206 -13.15 11.03 -2.53
N ARG A 207 -12.90 9.87 -3.15
CA ARG A 207 -13.21 9.62 -4.56
C ARG A 207 -14.66 9.95 -4.90
N ASP A 208 -15.61 9.43 -4.15
CA ASP A 208 -17.03 9.60 -4.43
C ASP A 208 -17.46 11.06 -4.24
N GLN A 209 -16.89 11.78 -3.26
CA GLN A 209 -17.16 13.21 -3.01
C GLN A 209 -16.58 14.10 -4.12
N LEU A 210 -15.43 13.74 -4.69
CA LEU A 210 -14.83 14.41 -5.85
C LEU A 210 -15.71 14.24 -7.10
N VAL A 211 -16.16 13.01 -7.37
CA VAL A 211 -17.03 12.70 -8.52
C VAL A 211 -18.38 13.41 -8.40
N ALA A 212 -18.95 13.49 -7.20
CA ALA A 212 -20.19 14.22 -6.91
C ALA A 212 -20.02 15.74 -7.00
N GLY A 213 -18.80 16.27 -6.87
CA GLY A 213 -18.51 17.71 -6.86
C GLY A 213 -18.63 18.37 -5.48
N ASP A 214 -18.84 17.59 -4.42
CA ASP A 214 -18.88 18.08 -3.04
C ASP A 214 -17.52 18.58 -2.57
N VAL A 215 -16.46 17.91 -2.99
CA VAL A 215 -15.05 18.30 -2.79
C VAL A 215 -14.54 18.98 -4.05
N ALA A 216 -13.95 20.16 -3.87
CA ALA A 216 -13.40 20.99 -4.94
C ALA A 216 -11.94 20.61 -5.25
N ALA A 217 -11.15 20.34 -4.22
CA ALA A 217 -9.75 19.90 -4.33
C ALA A 217 -9.39 19.02 -3.14
N ALA A 218 -8.51 18.04 -3.38
CA ALA A 218 -8.07 17.10 -2.36
C ALA A 218 -6.57 16.78 -2.51
N GLN A 219 -5.86 16.66 -1.40
CA GLN A 219 -4.65 15.85 -1.38
C GLN A 219 -5.04 14.40 -1.57
N ALA A 220 -4.42 13.72 -2.51
CA ALA A 220 -4.76 12.32 -2.82
C ALA A 220 -3.56 11.56 -3.37
N TRP A 221 -3.52 10.27 -3.12
CA TRP A 221 -2.64 9.35 -3.81
C TRP A 221 -3.02 9.23 -5.28
N ALA A 222 -2.03 9.03 -6.14
CA ALA A 222 -2.21 8.94 -7.59
C ALA A 222 -3.24 7.86 -7.99
N VAL A 223 -3.29 6.74 -7.28
CA VAL A 223 -4.27 5.67 -7.53
C VAL A 223 -5.70 6.16 -7.30
N THR A 224 -5.98 6.81 -6.17
CA THR A 224 -7.30 7.38 -5.85
C THR A 224 -7.69 8.46 -6.87
N ALA A 225 -6.72 9.32 -7.23
CA ALA A 225 -6.93 10.35 -8.24
C ALA A 225 -7.24 9.76 -9.62
N ALA A 226 -6.50 8.75 -10.07
CA ALA A 226 -6.74 8.08 -11.35
C ALA A 226 -8.13 7.44 -11.42
N GLN A 227 -8.54 6.76 -10.36
CA GLN A 227 -9.89 6.16 -10.25
C GLN A 227 -11.00 7.22 -10.25
N ALA A 228 -10.80 8.34 -9.54
CA ALA A 228 -11.75 9.45 -9.55
C ALA A 228 -11.87 10.09 -10.95
N ILE A 229 -10.73 10.36 -11.60
CA ILE A 229 -10.67 10.92 -12.95
C ILE A 229 -11.31 9.97 -13.96
N GLN A 230 -11.05 8.67 -13.86
CA GLN A 230 -11.70 7.68 -14.74
C GLN A 230 -13.23 7.72 -14.61
N SER A 231 -13.75 7.94 -13.40
CA SER A 231 -15.20 8.03 -13.15
C SER A 231 -15.81 9.36 -13.62
N ALA A 232 -15.00 10.43 -13.72
CA ALA A 232 -15.46 11.76 -14.11
C ALA A 232 -14.38 12.53 -14.92
N PRO A 233 -14.00 12.04 -16.12
CA PRO A 233 -12.84 12.53 -16.87
C PRO A 233 -12.94 14.00 -17.30
N ASP A 234 -14.15 14.51 -17.54
CA ASP A 234 -14.36 15.90 -17.95
C ASP A 234 -14.40 16.87 -16.75
N LYS A 235 -14.52 16.35 -15.53
CA LYS A 235 -14.71 17.15 -14.32
C LYS A 235 -13.48 17.24 -13.44
N LEU A 236 -12.64 16.21 -13.46
CA LEU A 236 -11.52 16.06 -12.53
C LEU A 236 -10.18 16.08 -13.28
N ALA A 237 -9.19 16.66 -12.63
CA ALA A 237 -7.81 16.66 -13.08
C ALA A 237 -6.86 16.51 -11.88
N PHE A 238 -5.58 16.25 -12.18
CA PHE A 238 -4.55 16.07 -11.17
C PHE A 238 -3.39 17.06 -11.40
N ALA A 239 -2.85 17.59 -10.33
CA ALA A 239 -1.65 18.43 -10.34
C ALA A 239 -0.55 17.82 -9.47
N PHE A 240 0.66 17.87 -9.99
CA PHE A 240 1.89 17.62 -9.25
C PHE A 240 2.36 18.96 -8.67
N PRO A 241 2.32 19.20 -7.35
CA PRO A 241 2.68 20.47 -6.75
C PRO A 241 4.11 20.91 -7.11
N ALA A 242 4.27 22.19 -7.40
CA ALA A 242 5.54 22.76 -7.86
C ALA A 242 6.66 22.64 -6.81
N GLU A 243 6.32 22.70 -5.53
CA GLU A 243 7.25 22.55 -4.41
C GLU A 243 7.81 21.14 -4.26
N GLY A 244 7.23 20.18 -4.97
CA GLY A 244 7.53 18.75 -4.85
C GLY A 244 6.47 17.98 -4.05
N PHE A 245 6.62 16.66 -3.99
CA PHE A 245 5.61 15.75 -3.46
C PHE A 245 6.22 14.46 -2.93
N GLY A 246 5.44 13.71 -2.15
CA GLY A 246 5.79 12.38 -1.68
C GLY A 246 5.69 11.34 -2.80
N ARG A 247 6.64 10.39 -2.79
CA ARG A 247 6.61 9.15 -3.56
C ARG A 247 6.54 7.99 -2.60
N TYR A 248 5.70 7.02 -2.87
CA TYR A 248 5.58 5.82 -2.07
C TYR A 248 5.71 4.56 -2.91
N CYS A 249 6.13 3.49 -2.28
CA CYS A 249 6.13 2.16 -2.85
C CYS A 249 5.72 1.16 -1.78
N ASP A 250 4.65 0.43 -2.05
CA ASP A 250 4.26 -0.70 -1.21
C ASP A 250 5.04 -1.93 -1.64
N ASN A 251 5.50 -2.67 -0.68
CA ASN A 251 6.40 -3.79 -0.88
C ASN A 251 5.78 -5.06 -0.32
N ILE A 252 6.11 -6.19 -0.88
CA ILE A 252 5.77 -7.50 -0.33
C ILE A 252 6.91 -7.95 0.59
N ALA A 253 6.59 -8.31 1.81
CA ALA A 253 7.57 -8.80 2.78
C ALA A 253 7.05 -10.03 3.52
N ILE A 254 7.98 -10.88 3.98
CA ILE A 254 7.67 -12.08 4.76
C ILE A 254 7.96 -11.80 6.22
N LEU A 255 7.01 -12.11 7.09
CA LEU A 255 7.22 -11.99 8.53
C LEU A 255 8.20 -13.05 9.04
N ARG A 256 9.10 -12.65 9.95
CA ARG A 256 10.10 -13.53 10.56
C ARG A 256 9.46 -14.69 11.34
N GLU A 257 8.29 -14.46 11.90
CA GLU A 257 7.54 -15.50 12.64
C GLU A 257 6.90 -16.56 11.74
N SER A 258 6.83 -16.31 10.42
CA SER A 258 6.24 -17.25 9.48
C SER A 258 7.03 -18.57 9.46
N ARG A 259 6.32 -19.67 9.63
CA ARG A 259 6.84 -21.04 9.45
C ARG A 259 6.64 -21.57 8.02
N ARG A 260 6.14 -20.71 7.10
CA ARG A 260 5.75 -21.08 5.74
C ARG A 260 6.57 -20.32 4.69
N GLN A 261 7.89 -20.22 4.95
CA GLN A 261 8.81 -19.42 4.13
C GLN A 261 8.76 -19.79 2.64
N GLU A 262 8.81 -21.06 2.31
CA GLU A 262 8.74 -21.52 0.92
C GLU A 262 7.39 -21.17 0.27
N THR A 263 6.28 -21.40 0.97
CA THR A 263 4.94 -21.07 0.50
C THR A 263 4.77 -19.56 0.28
N ALA A 264 5.34 -18.75 1.18
CA ALA A 264 5.34 -17.30 1.06
C ALA A 264 6.14 -16.83 -0.16
N HIS A 265 7.32 -17.39 -0.41
CA HIS A 265 8.09 -17.08 -1.63
C HIS A 265 7.36 -17.48 -2.90
N ARG A 266 6.68 -18.64 -2.93
CA ARG A 266 5.85 -19.04 -4.09
C ARG A 266 4.73 -18.05 -4.36
N PHE A 267 4.13 -17.48 -3.32
CA PHE A 267 3.11 -16.45 -3.47
C PHE A 267 3.70 -15.13 -4.00
N ILE A 268 4.86 -14.70 -3.48
CA ILE A 268 5.56 -13.52 -3.98
C ILE A 268 5.93 -13.71 -5.45
N ASP A 269 6.54 -14.85 -5.79
CA ASP A 269 6.94 -15.14 -7.17
C ASP A 269 5.74 -15.20 -8.13
N TYR A 270 4.60 -15.72 -7.67
CA TYR A 270 3.34 -15.69 -8.42
C TYR A 270 2.87 -14.27 -8.70
N LEU A 271 2.88 -13.37 -7.69
CA LEU A 271 2.51 -11.96 -7.87
C LEU A 271 3.48 -11.20 -8.79
N LEU A 272 4.74 -11.62 -8.85
CA LEU A 272 5.76 -11.04 -9.75
C LEU A 272 5.64 -11.50 -11.21
N ARG A 273 4.83 -12.53 -11.52
CA ARG A 273 4.60 -12.92 -12.91
C ARG A 273 4.02 -11.75 -13.71
N PRO A 274 4.58 -11.39 -14.86
CA PRO A 274 4.13 -10.22 -15.61
C PRO A 274 2.62 -10.19 -15.89
N LEU A 275 2.02 -11.33 -16.27
CA LEU A 275 0.59 -11.41 -16.53
C LEU A 275 -0.25 -11.18 -15.25
N VAL A 276 0.13 -11.77 -14.12
CA VAL A 276 -0.57 -11.62 -12.84
C VAL A 276 -0.49 -10.18 -12.37
N SER A 277 0.72 -9.60 -12.39
CA SER A 277 0.94 -8.20 -12.00
C SER A 277 0.19 -7.23 -12.92
N ALA A 278 0.11 -7.50 -14.23
CA ALA A 278 -0.66 -6.69 -15.17
C ALA A 278 -2.17 -6.79 -14.93
N GLN A 279 -2.69 -7.97 -14.61
CA GLN A 279 -4.10 -8.16 -14.25
C GLN A 279 -4.45 -7.37 -12.99
N ILE A 280 -3.60 -7.44 -11.96
CA ILE A 280 -3.78 -6.69 -10.71
C ILE A 280 -3.74 -5.19 -10.97
N ALA A 281 -2.71 -4.69 -11.65
CA ALA A 281 -2.58 -3.26 -11.95
C ALA A 281 -3.76 -2.73 -12.78
N THR A 282 -4.29 -3.56 -13.70
CA THR A 282 -5.46 -3.20 -14.51
C THR A 282 -6.73 -3.17 -13.67
N ALA A 283 -6.97 -4.16 -12.82
CA ALA A 283 -8.15 -4.21 -11.97
C ALA A 283 -8.16 -3.09 -10.92
N MET A 284 -7.00 -2.81 -10.33
CA MET A 284 -6.85 -1.79 -9.26
C MET A 284 -6.62 -0.38 -9.81
N GLN A 285 -6.42 -0.21 -11.12
CA GLN A 285 -6.10 1.08 -11.76
C GLN A 285 -4.89 1.77 -11.10
N THR A 286 -3.80 1.04 -10.90
CA THR A 286 -2.62 1.50 -10.18
C THR A 286 -1.33 1.29 -10.98
N ALA A 287 -0.26 1.96 -10.58
CA ALA A 287 1.06 1.72 -11.13
C ALA A 287 1.72 0.50 -10.48
N THR A 288 2.28 -0.37 -11.30
CA THR A 288 3.03 -1.54 -10.85
C THR A 288 4.54 -1.28 -10.86
N ALA A 289 5.25 -1.86 -9.90
CA ALA A 289 6.72 -1.88 -9.89
C ALA A 289 7.30 -2.93 -10.88
N ASN A 290 6.46 -3.75 -11.50
CA ASN A 290 6.86 -4.77 -12.46
C ASN A 290 6.92 -4.16 -13.87
N GLY A 291 8.14 -3.95 -14.40
CA GLY A 291 8.37 -3.35 -15.71
C GLY A 291 7.87 -4.20 -16.86
N ALA A 292 8.01 -5.53 -16.75
CA ALA A 292 7.49 -6.45 -17.76
C ALA A 292 5.95 -6.46 -17.80
N ALA A 293 5.30 -6.33 -16.64
CA ALA A 293 3.85 -6.19 -16.54
C ALA A 293 3.36 -4.88 -17.14
N ARG A 294 4.07 -3.77 -16.93
CA ARG A 294 3.70 -2.48 -17.51
C ARG A 294 3.55 -2.54 -19.03
N ALA A 295 4.40 -3.28 -19.72
CA ALA A 295 4.32 -3.47 -21.17
C ALA A 295 3.02 -4.20 -21.61
N LEU A 296 2.39 -4.95 -20.72
CA LEU A 296 1.15 -5.69 -20.98
C LEU A 296 -0.12 -4.90 -20.64
N LEU A 297 0.01 -3.74 -20.01
CA LEU A 297 -1.14 -2.92 -19.64
C LEU A 297 -1.84 -2.32 -20.85
N PRO A 298 -3.16 -2.07 -20.77
CA PRO A 298 -3.86 -1.26 -21.76
C PRO A 298 -3.17 0.10 -21.94
N PRO A 299 -3.10 0.66 -23.17
CA PRO A 299 -2.42 1.94 -23.41
C PRO A 299 -2.89 3.08 -22.50
N SER A 300 -4.19 3.14 -22.19
CA SER A 300 -4.78 4.14 -21.27
C SER A 300 -4.22 4.09 -19.87
N LEU A 301 -3.81 2.92 -19.41
CA LEU A 301 -3.22 2.73 -18.08
C LEU A 301 -1.69 2.81 -18.13
N ARG A 302 -1.07 2.11 -19.12
CA ARG A 302 0.38 2.07 -19.32
C ARG A 302 1.01 3.46 -19.44
N ASP A 303 0.32 4.36 -20.15
CA ASP A 303 0.78 5.69 -20.50
C ASP A 303 0.02 6.78 -19.70
N HIS A 304 -0.68 6.38 -18.62
CA HIS A 304 -1.46 7.29 -17.78
C HIS A 304 -0.56 8.30 -17.05
N PRO A 305 -0.69 9.62 -17.30
CA PRO A 305 0.30 10.61 -16.84
C PRO A 305 0.33 10.81 -15.32
N VAL A 306 -0.75 10.46 -14.61
CA VAL A 306 -0.81 10.54 -13.14
C VAL A 306 -0.13 9.31 -12.52
N LEU A 307 -0.30 8.12 -13.10
CA LEU A 307 0.25 6.87 -12.58
C LEU A 307 1.72 6.66 -12.98
N TYR A 308 2.09 7.12 -14.18
CA TYR A 308 3.44 7.03 -14.71
C TYR A 308 3.93 8.41 -15.17
N PRO A 309 4.21 9.32 -14.22
CA PRO A 309 4.70 10.66 -14.54
C PRO A 309 6.04 10.61 -15.28
N SER A 310 6.34 11.68 -16.05
CA SER A 310 7.64 11.82 -16.70
C SER A 310 8.80 11.87 -15.69
N ALA A 311 10.01 11.54 -16.15
CA ALA A 311 11.21 11.61 -15.32
C ALA A 311 11.44 13.03 -14.73
N GLU A 312 11.10 14.08 -15.50
CA GLU A 312 11.19 15.48 -15.06
C GLU A 312 10.24 15.75 -13.88
N VAL A 313 9.01 15.25 -13.94
CA VAL A 313 8.04 15.35 -12.85
C VAL A 313 8.54 14.57 -11.64
N LEU A 314 8.96 13.33 -11.83
CA LEU A 314 9.45 12.45 -10.75
C LEU A 314 10.70 13.00 -10.04
N ALA A 315 11.53 13.80 -10.73
CA ALA A 315 12.71 14.45 -10.13
C ALA A 315 12.37 15.45 -9.02
N ARG A 316 11.13 15.93 -8.95
CA ARG A 316 10.65 16.80 -7.87
C ARG A 316 10.08 16.03 -6.68
N GLY A 317 9.83 14.74 -6.85
CA GLY A 317 9.28 13.87 -5.80
C GLY A 317 10.37 13.27 -4.93
N GLU A 318 10.09 13.12 -3.65
CA GLU A 318 10.95 12.43 -2.69
C GLU A 318 10.30 11.10 -2.27
N TRP A 319 11.07 10.02 -2.24
CA TRP A 319 10.60 8.78 -1.62
C TRP A 319 10.41 9.00 -0.12
N GLY A 320 9.28 8.56 0.44
CA GLY A 320 9.11 8.48 1.88
C GLY A 320 10.28 7.71 2.50
N ALA A 321 10.86 8.20 3.57
CA ALA A 321 12.01 7.61 4.24
C ALA A 321 11.68 7.21 5.68
N ALA A 322 12.37 6.18 6.14
CA ALA A 322 12.25 5.75 7.54
C ALA A 322 12.60 6.91 8.48
N GLN A 323 11.74 7.15 9.45
CA GLN A 323 11.95 8.15 10.48
C GLN A 323 12.71 7.54 11.68
N THR A 324 13.51 8.35 12.37
CA THR A 324 14.05 7.92 13.67
C THR A 324 12.91 7.75 14.68
N ALA A 325 13.08 6.88 15.67
CA ALA A 325 12.07 6.69 16.72
C ALA A 325 11.70 7.99 17.45
N GLN A 326 12.65 8.93 17.58
CA GLN A 326 12.41 10.24 18.17
C GLN A 326 11.57 11.13 17.26
N SER A 327 11.88 11.16 15.96
CA SER A 327 11.13 11.90 14.95
C SER A 327 9.71 11.35 14.84
N GLN A 328 9.53 10.03 14.76
CA GLN A 328 8.20 9.41 14.69
C GLN A 328 7.35 9.76 15.91
N LYS A 329 7.90 9.64 17.11
CA LYS A 329 7.20 10.08 18.33
C LYS A 329 6.76 11.54 18.31
N LEU A 330 7.59 12.41 17.73
CA LEU A 330 7.24 13.82 17.57
C LEU A 330 6.10 13.97 16.59
N ARG A 331 6.19 13.34 15.41
CA ARG A 331 5.19 13.38 14.36
C ARG A 331 3.84 12.87 14.84
N ASP A 332 3.78 11.73 15.53
CA ASP A 332 2.56 11.16 16.12
C ASP A 332 1.86 12.16 17.06
N ARG A 333 2.65 12.84 17.91
CA ARG A 333 2.12 13.87 18.81
C ARG A 333 1.59 15.08 18.03
N LEU A 334 2.36 15.59 17.07
CA LEU A 334 1.96 16.72 16.24
C LEU A 334 0.69 16.41 15.46
N TRP A 335 0.56 15.19 14.95
CA TRP A 335 -0.63 14.72 14.27
C TRP A 335 -1.86 14.70 15.19
N THR A 336 -1.69 14.19 16.41
CA THR A 336 -2.75 14.23 17.43
C THR A 336 -3.18 15.66 17.72
N GLU A 337 -2.23 16.59 17.87
CA GLU A 337 -2.49 18.01 18.08
C GLU A 337 -3.20 18.67 16.88
N ILE A 338 -2.81 18.33 15.64
CA ILE A 338 -3.50 18.77 14.42
C ILE A 338 -4.94 18.30 14.41
N LYS A 339 -5.17 16.99 14.69
CA LYS A 339 -6.53 16.40 14.65
C LYS A 339 -7.45 16.93 15.75
N SER A 340 -6.91 17.44 16.86
CA SER A 340 -7.69 17.97 17.98
C SER A 340 -7.87 19.49 17.98
N ALA A 341 -7.18 20.25 17.11
CA ALA A 341 -7.21 21.72 17.04
C ALA A 341 -8.56 22.33 16.60
#